data_85f4349b31d855b83501eac8f197b95b
#
_entry.id   85f4349b31d855b83501eac8f197b95b
#
_cell.length_a   1.000
_cell.length_b   1.000
_cell.length_c   1.000
_cell.angle_alpha   90.00
_cell.angle_beta   90.00
_cell.angle_gamma   90.00
#
_symmetry.space_group_name_H-M   'P 1'
#
loop_
_entity.id
_entity.type
_entity.pdbx_description
1 polymer ?
#
loop_
_entity_poly.entity_id
_entity_poly.type
_entity_poly.pdbx_seq_one_letter_code
_entity_poly.pdbx_strand_id
1 'polypeptide(L)'
;MDSFKYKTSFAARIFSAQSALSTKLFSNASMEKLRALIPEGIDLDKNIDLLAVAFNAAVVNKFNRNGDGIDSATAIDLKDYFIHKPTNIEHNKNKIVGHVVNASFSNFLTNDLIENEEDLLNSTDPFNIALSSVIYKMVNPAFAELVEKSANESDEFGGIVSASWELGFTDYEIAIGSHDLCDAEIIKGSQKEEFDKYLKANGGEGVMDDGTPVNRLVVGEIFPLGIGFTSNPAAEVEGIYVED
;
A
#
# COMPACT_ATOMS: atom_id res chain seq x y z
N MET A 1 -22.15 3.29 10.36
CA MET A 1 -21.05 2.42 9.93
C MET A 1 -19.73 3.00 10.43
N ASP A 2 -19.55 3.08 11.74
CA ASP A 2 -18.31 3.58 12.35
C ASP A 2 -17.82 2.54 13.34
N SER A 3 -17.41 1.37 12.80
CA SER A 3 -16.87 0.28 13.60
C SER A 3 -15.40 0.52 14.01
N PHE A 4 -14.74 1.54 13.45
CA PHE A 4 -13.37 1.91 13.77
C PHE A 4 -13.29 3.33 14.34
N LYS A 5 -12.27 3.58 15.17
CA LYS A 5 -12.04 4.86 15.84
C LYS A 5 -11.04 5.76 15.11
N TYR A 6 -10.09 5.14 14.41
CA TYR A 6 -8.99 5.81 13.73
C TYR A 6 -8.95 5.40 12.26
N LYS A 7 -8.30 6.22 11.43
CA LYS A 7 -8.07 5.97 10.02
C LYS A 7 -6.67 6.41 9.61
N THR A 8 -6.06 5.68 8.69
CA THR A 8 -4.81 6.05 8.02
C THR A 8 -4.82 5.61 6.57
N SER A 9 -3.82 6.04 5.81
CA SER A 9 -3.60 5.62 4.42
C SER A 9 -2.12 5.34 4.14
N PHE A 10 -1.91 4.38 3.24
CA PHE A 10 -0.61 4.00 2.71
C PHE A 10 -0.66 4.18 1.19
N ALA A 11 0.45 4.47 0.53
CA ALA A 11 0.44 4.60 -0.92
C ALA A 11 1.70 4.02 -1.56
N ALA A 12 1.56 3.58 -2.82
CA ALA A 12 2.62 2.99 -3.62
C ALA A 12 2.37 3.18 -5.12
N ARG A 13 3.43 3.00 -5.93
CA ARG A 13 3.33 3.03 -7.40
C ARG A 13 2.58 1.82 -7.94
N ILE A 14 1.92 1.99 -9.08
CA ILE A 14 1.17 0.95 -9.78
C ILE A 14 2.01 0.36 -10.92
N PHE A 15 1.87 -0.95 -11.11
CA PHE A 15 2.37 -1.68 -12.27
C PHE A 15 1.19 -2.23 -13.10
N SER A 16 1.22 -2.07 -14.43
CA SER A 16 0.20 -2.64 -15.31
C SER A 16 0.72 -3.87 -16.06
N ALA A 17 0.00 -4.98 -15.94
CA ALA A 17 0.35 -6.22 -16.63
C ALA A 17 0.19 -6.15 -18.15
N GLN A 18 -0.70 -5.31 -18.66
CA GLN A 18 -0.91 -5.17 -20.10
C GLN A 18 0.24 -4.44 -20.82
N SER A 19 0.92 -3.53 -20.12
CA SER A 19 2.14 -2.91 -20.67
C SER A 19 3.25 -3.93 -20.92
N ALA A 20 3.21 -5.11 -20.28
CA ALA A 20 4.18 -6.19 -20.48
C ALA A 20 4.04 -6.93 -21.82
N LEU A 21 2.94 -6.77 -22.55
CA LEU A 21 2.78 -7.30 -23.92
C LEU A 21 3.60 -6.51 -24.94
N SER A 22 3.91 -5.25 -24.68
CA SER A 22 4.89 -4.47 -25.45
C SER A 22 6.30 -4.70 -24.89
N THR A 23 6.91 -5.79 -25.27
CA THR A 23 8.12 -6.44 -24.74
C THR A 23 9.43 -5.63 -24.70
N LYS A 24 9.41 -4.31 -24.65
CA LYS A 24 10.63 -3.49 -24.73
C LYS A 24 10.79 -2.34 -23.73
N LEU A 25 9.87 -2.15 -22.76
CA LEU A 25 9.82 -0.88 -22.02
C LEU A 25 9.90 -0.97 -20.50
N PHE A 26 10.19 -2.13 -19.89
CA PHE A 26 10.32 -2.22 -18.44
C PHE A 26 11.76 -2.11 -17.99
N SER A 27 12.13 -0.91 -17.53
CA SER A 27 13.38 -0.69 -16.80
C SER A 27 13.33 -1.23 -15.36
N ASN A 28 12.15 -1.60 -14.86
CA ASN A 28 12.00 -2.13 -13.50
C ASN A 28 11.60 -3.61 -13.50
N ALA A 29 12.56 -4.48 -13.85
CA ALA A 29 12.41 -5.93 -13.83
C ALA A 29 11.89 -6.48 -12.48
N SER A 30 12.03 -5.73 -11.38
CA SER A 30 11.53 -6.14 -10.07
C SER A 30 10.00 -6.03 -9.97
N MET A 31 9.40 -5.01 -10.57
CA MET A 31 7.93 -4.85 -10.56
C MET A 31 7.22 -5.86 -11.47
N GLU A 32 7.90 -6.38 -12.52
CA GLU A 32 7.35 -7.43 -13.39
C GLU A 32 7.03 -8.71 -12.60
N LYS A 33 7.76 -8.97 -11.53
CA LYS A 33 7.54 -10.13 -10.65
C LYS A 33 6.15 -10.12 -10.02
N LEU A 34 5.58 -8.95 -9.76
CA LEU A 34 4.22 -8.81 -9.25
C LEU A 34 3.14 -9.24 -10.26
N ARG A 35 3.51 -9.44 -11.53
CA ARG A 35 2.59 -9.98 -12.53
C ARG A 35 2.03 -11.35 -12.15
N ALA A 36 2.81 -12.16 -11.44
CA ALA A 36 2.37 -13.47 -10.95
C ALA A 36 1.18 -13.40 -9.96
N LEU A 37 0.88 -12.21 -9.42
CA LEU A 37 -0.31 -11.99 -8.60
C LEU A 37 -1.61 -11.97 -9.40
N ILE A 38 -1.55 -11.78 -10.72
CA ILE A 38 -2.76 -11.74 -11.55
C ILE A 38 -3.23 -13.17 -11.75
N PRO A 39 -4.46 -13.53 -11.30
CA PRO A 39 -4.96 -14.88 -11.40
C PRO A 39 -5.03 -15.36 -12.85
N GLU A 40 -4.57 -16.58 -13.13
CA GLU A 40 -4.61 -17.19 -14.47
C GLU A 40 -6.05 -17.28 -15.05
N GLY A 41 -7.06 -17.30 -14.17
CA GLY A 41 -8.47 -17.29 -14.57
C GLY A 41 -8.94 -15.98 -15.21
N ILE A 42 -8.14 -14.92 -15.15
CA ILE A 42 -8.39 -13.65 -15.83
C ILE A 42 -7.71 -13.67 -17.20
N ASP A 43 -8.40 -14.24 -18.18
CA ASP A 43 -7.96 -14.24 -19.58
C ASP A 43 -8.10 -12.83 -20.17
N LEU A 44 -7.01 -12.05 -20.14
CA LEU A 44 -7.01 -10.65 -20.61
C LEU A 44 -7.17 -10.53 -22.12
N ASP A 45 -6.85 -11.57 -22.89
CA ASP A 45 -7.06 -11.58 -24.34
C ASP A 45 -8.55 -11.67 -24.70
N LYS A 46 -9.35 -12.31 -23.86
CA LYS A 46 -10.81 -12.39 -24.00
C LYS A 46 -11.53 -11.27 -23.25
N ASN A 47 -11.00 -10.86 -22.10
CA ASN A 47 -11.57 -9.78 -21.29
C ASN A 47 -10.90 -8.44 -21.64
N ILE A 48 -11.05 -8.02 -22.90
CA ILE A 48 -10.40 -6.81 -23.44
C ILE A 48 -10.86 -5.51 -22.76
N ASP A 49 -11.96 -5.58 -22.03
CA ASP A 49 -12.55 -4.51 -21.21
C ASP A 49 -11.93 -4.40 -19.80
N LEU A 50 -11.03 -5.31 -19.45
CA LEU A 50 -10.28 -5.27 -18.20
C LEU A 50 -8.84 -4.80 -18.42
N LEU A 51 -8.34 -4.02 -17.44
CA LEU A 51 -6.93 -3.71 -17.28
C LEU A 51 -6.47 -4.31 -15.95
N ALA A 52 -5.54 -5.27 -16.01
CA ALA A 52 -4.95 -5.83 -14.80
C ALA A 52 -3.75 -4.99 -14.36
N VAL A 53 -3.70 -4.71 -13.06
CA VAL A 53 -2.63 -3.95 -12.40
C VAL A 53 -2.14 -4.70 -11.17
N ALA A 54 -0.87 -4.54 -10.83
CA ALA A 54 -0.29 -5.04 -9.59
C ALA A 54 0.56 -3.95 -8.93
N PHE A 55 0.61 -3.94 -7.60
CA PHE A 55 1.30 -2.92 -6.82
C PHE A 55 1.57 -3.39 -5.39
N ASN A 56 2.55 -2.79 -4.75
CA ASN A 56 2.74 -2.93 -3.32
C ASN A 56 1.84 -1.91 -2.61
N ALA A 57 0.95 -2.36 -1.74
CA ALA A 57 -0.01 -1.49 -1.07
C ALA A 57 0.56 -0.85 0.20
N ALA A 58 1.42 -1.57 0.93
CA ALA A 58 2.05 -1.11 2.15
C ALA A 58 3.40 -1.79 2.38
N VAL A 59 4.27 -1.13 3.12
CA VAL A 59 5.47 -1.74 3.72
C VAL A 59 5.13 -2.14 5.13
N VAL A 60 5.42 -3.38 5.49
CA VAL A 60 5.27 -3.97 6.82
C VAL A 60 6.57 -3.78 7.59
N ASN A 61 6.51 -3.66 8.91
CA ASN A 61 7.63 -3.44 9.82
C ASN A 61 8.40 -2.12 9.59
N LYS A 62 7.80 -1.18 8.85
CA LYS A 62 8.30 0.20 8.68
C LYS A 62 7.17 1.20 8.86
N PHE A 63 7.52 2.39 9.33
CA PHE A 63 6.59 3.51 9.43
C PHE A 63 6.64 4.34 8.15
N ASN A 64 5.46 4.66 7.61
CA ASN A 64 5.31 5.47 6.41
C ASN A 64 5.52 6.98 6.71
N ARG A 65 5.45 7.83 5.68
CA ARG A 65 5.61 9.29 5.84
C ARG A 65 4.56 9.94 6.76
N ASN A 66 3.40 9.32 6.92
CA ASN A 66 2.38 9.78 7.88
C ASN A 66 2.71 9.37 9.32
N GLY A 67 3.76 8.58 9.52
CA GLY A 67 4.15 8.03 10.80
C GLY A 67 3.30 6.84 11.24
N ASP A 68 2.68 6.11 10.30
CA ASP A 68 1.88 4.92 10.58
C ASP A 68 2.56 3.65 10.08
N GLY A 69 2.49 2.59 10.85
CA GLY A 69 3.04 1.28 10.51
C GLY A 69 2.17 0.13 10.98
N ILE A 70 2.40 -1.04 10.40
CA ILE A 70 1.82 -2.32 10.80
C ILE A 70 2.92 -3.35 10.99
N ASP A 71 2.72 -4.29 11.90
CA ASP A 71 3.62 -5.41 12.12
C ASP A 71 3.26 -6.63 11.26
N SER A 72 4.13 -7.65 11.30
CA SER A 72 3.97 -8.88 10.55
C SER A 72 2.68 -9.63 10.88
N ALA A 73 2.34 -9.76 12.16
CA ALA A 73 1.14 -10.47 12.58
C ALA A 73 -0.12 -9.78 12.04
N THR A 74 -0.19 -8.45 12.17
CA THR A 74 -1.26 -7.63 11.61
C THR A 74 -1.37 -7.79 10.09
N ALA A 75 -0.23 -7.76 9.38
CA ALA A 75 -0.23 -7.87 7.92
C ALA A 75 -0.75 -9.24 7.44
N ILE A 76 -0.36 -10.33 8.11
CA ILE A 76 -0.81 -11.69 7.80
C ILE A 76 -2.32 -11.82 8.01
N ASP A 77 -2.83 -11.31 9.14
CA ASP A 77 -4.27 -11.35 9.44
C ASP A 77 -5.11 -10.52 8.46
N LEU A 78 -4.52 -9.45 7.90
CA LEU A 78 -5.24 -8.52 7.02
C LEU A 78 -5.28 -8.94 5.55
N LYS A 79 -4.26 -9.64 5.07
CA LYS A 79 -3.99 -9.80 3.63
C LYS A 79 -5.23 -10.23 2.84
N ASP A 80 -5.91 -11.27 3.28
CA ASP A 80 -7.04 -11.85 2.54
C ASP A 80 -8.29 -10.95 2.53
N TYR A 81 -8.41 -10.05 3.50
CA TYR A 81 -9.52 -9.09 3.53
C TYR A 81 -9.42 -7.99 2.47
N PHE A 82 -8.30 -7.87 1.76
CA PHE A 82 -8.19 -6.98 0.60
C PHE A 82 -8.93 -7.54 -0.61
N ILE A 83 -9.02 -8.85 -0.77
CA ILE A 83 -9.67 -9.48 -1.92
C ILE A 83 -11.13 -9.03 -1.99
N HIS A 84 -11.58 -8.65 -3.19
CA HIS A 84 -12.90 -8.08 -3.48
C HIS A 84 -13.13 -6.64 -2.97
N LYS A 85 -12.15 -5.99 -2.34
CA LYS A 85 -12.29 -4.56 -2.03
C LYS A 85 -12.39 -3.74 -3.32
N PRO A 86 -13.26 -2.73 -3.36
CA PRO A 86 -13.37 -1.85 -4.52
C PRO A 86 -12.12 -1.01 -4.69
N THR A 87 -11.78 -0.73 -5.94
CA THR A 87 -10.81 0.30 -6.28
C THR A 87 -11.54 1.52 -6.85
N ASN A 88 -11.10 2.70 -6.47
CA ASN A 88 -11.75 3.95 -6.85
C ASN A 88 -10.71 5.01 -7.24
N ILE A 89 -11.18 6.15 -7.76
CA ILE A 89 -10.35 7.30 -8.06
C ILE A 89 -10.43 8.28 -6.89
N GLU A 90 -9.25 8.68 -6.35
CA GLU A 90 -9.10 9.71 -5.30
C GLU A 90 -9.95 9.41 -4.06
N HIS A 91 -10.02 8.15 -3.64
CA HIS A 91 -10.86 7.69 -2.52
C HIS A 91 -12.34 8.08 -2.62
N ASN A 92 -12.80 8.45 -3.82
CA ASN A 92 -14.18 8.82 -4.06
C ASN A 92 -15.04 7.57 -4.25
N LYS A 93 -15.89 7.30 -3.25
CA LYS A 93 -16.80 6.14 -3.21
C LYS A 93 -17.80 6.09 -4.39
N ASN A 94 -18.02 7.22 -5.09
CA ASN A 94 -18.86 7.29 -6.27
C ASN A 94 -18.10 7.06 -7.59
N LYS A 95 -16.78 6.87 -7.54
CA LYS A 95 -15.92 6.66 -8.70
C LYS A 95 -15.22 5.31 -8.63
N ILE A 96 -15.99 4.24 -8.46
CA ILE A 96 -15.48 2.87 -8.48
C ILE A 96 -15.06 2.52 -9.90
N VAL A 97 -13.83 2.05 -10.07
CA VAL A 97 -13.24 1.70 -11.37
C VAL A 97 -12.81 0.24 -11.49
N GLY A 98 -12.85 -0.52 -10.39
CA GLY A 98 -12.43 -1.91 -10.39
C GLY A 98 -12.51 -2.54 -9.01
N HIS A 99 -11.80 -3.64 -8.82
CA HIS A 99 -11.67 -4.32 -7.53
C HIS A 99 -10.36 -5.10 -7.41
N VAL A 100 -9.96 -5.41 -6.18
CA VAL A 100 -8.82 -6.26 -5.86
C VAL A 100 -9.17 -7.72 -6.17
N VAL A 101 -8.29 -8.43 -6.86
CA VAL A 101 -8.50 -9.84 -7.29
C VAL A 101 -7.58 -10.82 -6.60
N ASN A 102 -6.42 -10.35 -6.09
CA ASN A 102 -5.48 -11.20 -5.35
C ASN A 102 -4.64 -10.37 -4.39
N ALA A 103 -4.13 -11.03 -3.34
CA ALA A 103 -3.26 -10.45 -2.34
C ALA A 103 -2.17 -11.46 -1.98
N SER A 104 -0.95 -10.98 -1.75
CA SER A 104 0.21 -11.77 -1.33
C SER A 104 1.20 -10.85 -0.63
N PHE A 105 2.36 -11.40 -0.29
CA PHE A 105 3.49 -10.64 0.19
C PHE A 105 4.62 -10.65 -0.83
N SER A 106 5.42 -9.58 -0.84
CA SER A 106 6.63 -9.49 -1.64
C SER A 106 7.82 -8.99 -0.83
N ASN A 107 9.00 -9.38 -1.24
CA ASN A 107 10.25 -8.90 -0.66
C ASN A 107 10.36 -7.39 -0.87
N PHE A 108 10.76 -6.69 0.18
CA PHE A 108 10.84 -5.21 0.19
C PHE A 108 11.75 -4.64 -0.92
N LEU A 109 12.89 -5.28 -1.16
CA LEU A 109 13.90 -4.77 -2.11
C LEU A 109 13.74 -5.32 -3.52
N THR A 110 13.33 -6.60 -3.63
CA THR A 110 13.38 -7.32 -4.90
C THR A 110 12.03 -7.53 -5.56
N ASN A 111 10.93 -7.29 -4.82
CA ASN A 111 9.54 -7.59 -5.20
C ASN A 111 9.27 -9.07 -5.55
N ASP A 112 10.21 -9.99 -5.20
CA ASP A 112 9.93 -11.42 -5.29
C ASP A 112 8.77 -11.79 -4.39
N LEU A 113 7.79 -12.55 -4.92
CA LEU A 113 6.67 -13.01 -4.11
C LEU A 113 7.17 -13.98 -3.04
N ILE A 114 6.62 -13.86 -1.85
CA ILE A 114 6.93 -14.69 -0.70
C ILE A 114 5.88 -15.80 -0.64
N GLU A 115 6.29 -17.04 -0.89
CA GLU A 115 5.40 -18.20 -0.96
C GLU A 115 5.06 -18.74 0.44
N ASN A 116 6.01 -18.69 1.38
CA ASN A 116 5.83 -19.20 2.73
C ASN A 116 5.57 -18.07 3.72
N GLU A 117 4.31 -17.84 4.06
CA GLU A 117 3.89 -16.79 5.00
C GLU A 117 4.29 -17.09 6.44
N GLU A 118 4.53 -18.36 6.80
CA GLU A 118 4.96 -18.73 8.16
C GLU A 118 6.33 -18.12 8.49
N ASP A 119 7.19 -17.91 7.48
CA ASP A 119 8.50 -17.29 7.65
C ASP A 119 8.38 -15.79 8.03
N LEU A 120 7.24 -15.18 7.70
CA LEU A 120 6.97 -13.77 7.99
C LEU A 120 6.45 -13.52 9.40
N LEU A 121 5.82 -14.50 10.05
CA LEU A 121 5.11 -14.30 11.32
C LEU A 121 6.02 -13.74 12.42
N ASN A 122 7.29 -14.14 12.42
CA ASN A 122 8.29 -13.67 13.38
C ASN A 122 9.36 -12.77 12.72
N SER A 123 9.14 -12.37 11.49
CA SER A 123 10.08 -11.48 10.79
C SER A 123 9.98 -10.07 11.36
N THR A 124 11.12 -9.46 11.58
CA THR A 124 11.27 -8.03 11.86
C THR A 124 11.77 -7.27 10.64
N ASP A 125 12.19 -7.99 9.59
CA ASP A 125 12.63 -7.39 8.34
C ASP A 125 11.44 -6.79 7.58
N PRO A 126 11.63 -5.67 6.87
CA PRO A 126 10.61 -5.09 6.03
C PRO A 126 10.22 -6.01 4.86
N PHE A 127 8.92 -6.08 4.58
CA PHE A 127 8.35 -6.70 3.38
C PHE A 127 7.09 -5.94 2.96
N ASN A 128 6.54 -6.25 1.77
CA ASN A 128 5.38 -5.55 1.27
C ASN A 128 4.12 -6.43 1.33
N ILE A 129 2.96 -5.78 1.55
CA ILE A 129 1.67 -6.32 1.11
C ILE A 129 1.55 -5.98 -0.37
N ALA A 130 1.49 -7.00 -1.23
CA ALA A 130 1.37 -6.88 -2.66
C ALA A 130 -0.03 -7.28 -3.12
N LEU A 131 -0.66 -6.43 -3.92
CA LEU A 131 -2.03 -6.61 -4.40
C LEU A 131 -2.06 -6.64 -5.92
N SER A 132 -3.00 -7.40 -6.49
CA SER A 132 -3.43 -7.21 -7.87
C SER A 132 -4.91 -6.82 -7.94
N SER A 133 -5.23 -6.04 -8.97
CA SER A 133 -6.56 -5.48 -9.18
C SER A 133 -6.91 -5.50 -10.66
N VAL A 134 -8.19 -5.52 -10.97
CA VAL A 134 -8.69 -5.24 -12.32
C VAL A 134 -9.38 -3.88 -12.35
N ILE A 135 -9.13 -3.13 -13.41
CA ILE A 135 -9.80 -1.85 -13.71
C ILE A 135 -10.74 -2.09 -14.89
N TYR A 136 -11.97 -1.62 -14.78
CA TYR A 136 -13.00 -1.73 -15.80
C TYR A 136 -12.82 -0.61 -16.84
N LYS A 137 -12.22 -0.91 -17.99
CA LYS A 137 -11.98 0.08 -19.06
C LYS A 137 -13.26 0.78 -19.53
N MET A 138 -14.38 0.05 -19.53
CA MET A 138 -15.67 0.60 -19.96
C MET A 138 -16.29 1.59 -18.97
N VAL A 139 -15.90 1.54 -17.67
CA VAL A 139 -16.39 2.47 -16.66
C VAL A 139 -15.74 3.84 -16.79
N ASN A 140 -14.42 3.85 -17.00
CA ASN A 140 -13.68 5.09 -17.22
C ASN A 140 -12.49 4.84 -18.15
N PRO A 141 -12.70 4.87 -19.48
CA PRO A 141 -11.65 4.60 -20.47
C PRO A 141 -10.45 5.53 -20.36
N ALA A 142 -10.69 6.82 -20.11
CA ALA A 142 -9.61 7.81 -19.99
C ALA A 142 -8.72 7.54 -18.76
N PHE A 143 -9.31 7.08 -17.66
CA PHE A 143 -8.54 6.71 -16.46
C PHE A 143 -7.75 5.41 -16.70
N ALA A 144 -8.34 4.43 -17.36
CA ALA A 144 -7.63 3.18 -17.70
C ALA A 144 -6.41 3.49 -18.61
N GLU A 145 -6.58 4.33 -19.63
CA GLU A 145 -5.47 4.80 -20.49
C GLU A 145 -4.39 5.53 -19.67
N LEU A 146 -4.78 6.39 -18.72
CA LEU A 146 -3.83 7.09 -17.86
C LEU A 146 -3.02 6.10 -17.00
N VAL A 147 -3.66 5.04 -16.46
CA VAL A 147 -2.98 4.00 -15.70
C VAL A 147 -1.99 3.23 -16.58
N GLU A 148 -2.38 2.87 -17.82
CA GLU A 148 -1.48 2.20 -18.78
C GLU A 148 -0.25 3.08 -19.11
N LYS A 149 -0.44 4.38 -19.34
CA LYS A 149 0.66 5.32 -19.57
C LYS A 149 1.53 5.50 -18.32
N SER A 150 0.90 5.63 -17.16
CA SER A 150 1.61 5.77 -15.89
C SER A 150 2.51 4.58 -15.55
N ALA A 151 2.13 3.39 -15.99
CA ALA A 151 2.94 2.18 -15.80
C ALA A 151 4.19 2.13 -16.71
N ASN A 152 4.27 3.01 -17.71
CA ASN A 152 5.41 3.13 -18.62
C ASN A 152 6.30 4.30 -18.17
N GLU A 153 7.44 4.01 -17.55
CA GLU A 153 8.38 5.03 -17.06
C GLU A 153 8.93 5.94 -18.18
N SER A 154 8.89 5.48 -19.44
CA SER A 154 9.34 6.28 -20.59
C SER A 154 8.25 7.21 -21.14
N ASP A 155 7.02 7.09 -20.67
CA ASP A 155 5.91 7.98 -21.04
C ASP A 155 5.99 9.30 -20.24
N GLU A 156 5.48 10.39 -20.81
CA GLU A 156 5.40 11.69 -20.11
C GLU A 156 4.53 11.63 -18.85
N PHE A 157 3.65 10.64 -18.74
CA PHE A 157 2.81 10.35 -17.58
C PHE A 157 3.39 9.22 -16.69
N GLY A 158 4.64 8.78 -16.93
CA GLY A 158 5.27 7.71 -16.18
C GLY A 158 5.27 7.96 -14.66
N GLY A 159 4.70 7.03 -13.89
CA GLY A 159 4.65 7.12 -12.44
C GLY A 159 3.65 8.12 -11.84
N ILE A 160 2.81 8.79 -12.67
CA ILE A 160 1.85 9.79 -12.18
C ILE A 160 0.70 9.19 -11.37
N VAL A 161 0.32 7.94 -11.62
CA VAL A 161 -0.73 7.24 -10.84
C VAL A 161 -0.09 6.40 -9.76
N SER A 162 -0.59 6.56 -8.55
CA SER A 162 -0.21 5.78 -7.36
C SER A 162 -1.44 5.08 -6.78
N ALA A 163 -1.23 3.97 -6.09
CA ALA A 163 -2.26 3.34 -5.29
C ALA A 163 -2.15 3.82 -3.85
N SER A 164 -3.27 4.18 -3.26
CA SER A 164 -3.37 4.56 -1.85
C SER A 164 -4.38 3.65 -1.17
N TRP A 165 -3.95 2.97 -0.11
CA TRP A 165 -4.79 2.10 0.68
C TRP A 165 -5.29 2.82 1.93
N GLU A 166 -6.57 2.71 2.21
CA GLU A 166 -7.19 3.23 3.43
C GLU A 166 -7.45 2.13 4.45
N LEU A 167 -7.16 2.43 5.71
CA LEU A 167 -7.26 1.54 6.84
C LEU A 167 -8.04 2.21 7.98
N GLY A 168 -9.07 1.53 8.49
CA GLY A 168 -9.71 1.84 9.76
C GLY A 168 -9.21 0.93 10.86
N PHE A 169 -9.08 1.39 12.11
CA PHE A 169 -8.62 0.59 13.23
C PHE A 169 -9.15 1.09 14.58
N THR A 170 -9.08 0.26 15.60
CA THR A 170 -9.67 0.57 16.91
C THR A 170 -8.66 1.07 17.92
N ASP A 171 -7.38 0.74 17.80
CA ASP A 171 -6.33 1.17 18.74
C ASP A 171 -4.96 1.28 18.05
N TYR A 172 -4.00 1.88 18.74
CA TYR A 172 -2.61 2.02 18.31
C TYR A 172 -1.67 2.01 19.51
N GLU A 173 -0.41 1.70 19.26
CA GLU A 173 0.72 1.88 20.18
C GLU A 173 1.65 2.96 19.63
N ILE A 174 2.51 3.51 20.49
CA ILE A 174 3.51 4.49 20.06
C ILE A 174 4.84 3.77 19.83
N ALA A 175 5.50 4.10 18.72
CA ALA A 175 6.84 3.63 18.41
C ALA A 175 7.81 4.80 18.39
N ILE A 176 8.89 4.73 19.17
CA ILE A 176 9.84 5.83 19.38
C ILE A 176 11.23 5.40 18.94
N GLY A 177 11.99 6.33 18.36
CA GLY A 177 13.42 6.19 18.13
C GLY A 177 13.80 5.77 16.72
N SER A 178 12.91 5.09 15.98
CA SER A 178 13.20 4.62 14.62
C SER A 178 11.97 4.64 13.71
N HIS A 179 12.22 4.69 12.39
CA HIS A 179 11.22 4.41 11.36
C HIS A 179 11.15 2.92 11.00
N ASP A 180 12.09 2.11 11.46
CA ASP A 180 12.06 0.65 11.37
C ASP A 180 11.51 0.07 12.67
N LEU A 181 10.52 -0.82 12.56
CA LEU A 181 9.82 -1.34 13.74
C LEU A 181 10.77 -2.14 14.66
N CYS A 182 11.76 -2.85 14.08
CA CYS A 182 12.73 -3.64 14.84
C CYS A 182 13.61 -2.81 15.77
N ASP A 183 13.84 -1.53 15.43
CA ASP A 183 14.71 -0.62 16.17
C ASP A 183 13.93 0.39 17.02
N ALA A 184 12.58 0.35 16.95
CA ALA A 184 11.72 1.24 17.69
C ALA A 184 11.37 0.70 19.09
N GLU A 185 11.33 1.57 20.07
CA GLU A 185 10.76 1.27 21.40
C GLU A 185 9.23 1.41 21.35
N ILE A 186 8.50 0.36 21.74
CA ILE A 186 7.03 0.35 21.72
C ILE A 186 6.46 0.69 23.08
N ILE A 187 5.75 1.82 23.14
CA ILE A 187 5.06 2.34 24.32
C ILE A 187 3.58 1.95 24.28
N LYS A 188 3.11 1.28 25.33
CA LYS A 188 1.77 0.71 25.44
C LYS A 188 0.94 1.35 26.55
N GLY A 189 -0.39 1.15 26.46
CA GLY A 189 -1.31 1.55 27.53
C GLY A 189 -1.38 3.05 27.75
N SER A 190 -1.52 3.49 29.01
CA SER A 190 -1.69 4.91 29.34
C SER A 190 -0.45 5.78 29.10
N GLN A 191 0.74 5.17 29.02
CA GLN A 191 1.98 5.91 28.77
C GLN A 191 2.00 6.55 27.38
N LYS A 192 1.24 6.00 26.41
CA LYS A 192 1.17 6.56 25.05
C LYS A 192 0.62 8.00 25.02
N GLU A 193 -0.21 8.38 25.98
CA GLU A 193 -0.83 9.72 26.02
C GLU A 193 0.20 10.87 26.09
N GLU A 194 1.39 10.60 26.66
CA GLU A 194 2.46 11.59 26.73
C GLU A 194 3.05 11.93 25.35
N PHE A 195 2.96 10.97 24.41
CA PHE A 195 3.54 11.05 23.07
C PHE A 195 2.53 11.42 21.98
N ASP A 196 1.23 11.35 22.27
CA ASP A 196 0.15 11.62 21.30
C ASP A 196 0.30 12.96 20.60
N LYS A 197 0.77 13.98 21.31
CA LYS A 197 0.97 15.33 20.78
C LYS A 197 2.04 15.43 19.68
N TYR A 198 2.96 14.46 19.61
CA TYR A 198 4.02 14.42 18.59
C TYR A 198 3.59 13.69 17.33
N LEU A 199 2.52 12.88 17.38
CA LEU A 199 2.03 12.13 16.24
C LEU A 199 1.52 13.06 15.13
N LYS A 200 1.94 12.81 13.89
CA LYS A 200 1.42 13.52 12.70
C LYS A 200 -0.10 13.42 12.59
N ALA A 201 -0.68 12.29 12.92
CA ALA A 201 -2.12 12.08 12.95
C ALA A 201 -2.88 13.01 13.90
N ASN A 202 -2.20 13.53 14.92
CA ASN A 202 -2.76 14.47 15.92
C ASN A 202 -2.28 15.91 15.71
N GLY A 203 -1.63 16.21 14.57
CA GLY A 203 -1.11 17.53 14.23
C GLY A 203 0.30 17.83 14.73
N GLY A 204 1.02 16.80 15.24
CA GLY A 204 2.45 16.89 15.56
C GLY A 204 3.34 16.73 14.32
N GLU A 205 4.64 16.91 14.52
CA GLU A 205 5.66 16.82 13.46
C GLU A 205 6.17 15.38 13.22
N GLY A 206 5.78 14.41 14.05
CA GLY A 206 6.30 13.03 14.00
C GLY A 206 7.64 12.86 14.69
N VAL A 207 8.08 13.87 15.43
CA VAL A 207 9.34 13.86 16.20
C VAL A 207 9.14 14.58 17.54
N MET A 208 9.94 14.19 18.54
CA MET A 208 10.06 14.93 19.81
C MET A 208 10.93 16.19 19.66
N ASP A 209 11.00 17.00 20.70
CA ASP A 209 11.76 18.25 20.70
C ASP A 209 13.28 18.07 20.45
N ASP A 210 13.80 16.88 20.71
CA ASP A 210 15.20 16.49 20.48
C ASP A 210 15.42 15.85 19.09
N GLY A 211 14.37 15.76 18.25
CA GLY A 211 14.42 15.15 16.93
C GLY A 211 14.16 13.64 16.90
N THR A 212 13.91 13.00 18.04
CA THR A 212 13.62 11.56 18.10
C THR A 212 12.30 11.24 17.39
N PRO A 213 12.25 10.30 16.40
CA PRO A 213 11.04 9.93 15.69
C PRO A 213 9.97 9.37 16.62
N VAL A 214 8.70 9.77 16.37
CA VAL A 214 7.52 9.26 17.06
C VAL A 214 6.48 8.85 16.02
N ASN A 215 6.16 7.56 16.01
CA ASN A 215 5.27 6.95 15.04
C ASN A 215 4.13 6.21 15.73
N ARG A 216 3.14 5.82 14.94
CA ARG A 216 1.95 5.08 15.39
C ARG A 216 1.96 3.67 14.82
N LEU A 217 2.10 2.67 15.68
CA LEU A 217 1.89 1.27 15.33
C LEU A 217 0.40 0.94 15.45
N VAL A 218 -0.21 0.59 14.33
CA VAL A 218 -1.64 0.24 14.27
C VAL A 218 -1.85 -1.12 14.93
N VAL A 219 -2.81 -1.20 15.86
CA VAL A 219 -3.18 -2.44 16.56
C VAL A 219 -4.70 -2.52 16.77
N GLY A 220 -5.18 -3.59 17.38
CA GLY A 220 -6.59 -3.84 17.66
C GLY A 220 -7.33 -4.43 16.46
N GLU A 221 -8.63 -4.18 16.36
CA GLU A 221 -9.39 -4.60 15.18
C GLU A 221 -9.10 -3.65 14.02
N ILE A 222 -8.79 -4.23 12.86
CA ILE A 222 -8.34 -3.50 11.68
C ILE A 222 -9.22 -3.82 10.48
N PHE A 223 -9.56 -2.79 9.71
CA PHE A 223 -10.54 -2.85 8.63
C PHE A 223 -9.93 -2.27 7.35
N PRO A 224 -9.52 -3.10 6.37
CA PRO A 224 -9.18 -2.60 5.03
C PRO A 224 -10.41 -1.95 4.38
N LEU A 225 -10.31 -0.69 3.95
CA LEU A 225 -11.45 0.09 3.46
C LEU A 225 -11.55 0.15 1.94
N GLY A 226 -10.47 -0.07 1.23
CA GLY A 226 -10.40 -0.04 -0.22
C GLY A 226 -9.13 0.65 -0.73
N ILE A 227 -8.98 0.64 -2.04
CA ILE A 227 -7.84 1.22 -2.73
C ILE A 227 -8.31 2.44 -3.52
N GLY A 228 -7.67 3.59 -3.27
CA GLY A 228 -7.82 4.78 -4.10
C GLY A 228 -6.64 4.89 -5.06
N PHE A 229 -6.92 4.97 -6.35
CA PHE A 229 -5.92 5.38 -7.33
C PHE A 229 -5.91 6.89 -7.40
N THR A 230 -4.74 7.50 -7.24
CA THR A 230 -4.57 8.95 -7.28
C THR A 230 -3.61 9.35 -8.38
N SER A 231 -3.99 10.35 -9.16
CA SER A 231 -3.15 10.99 -10.17
C SER A 231 -2.55 12.30 -9.69
N ASN A 232 -2.88 12.71 -8.46
CA ASN A 232 -2.35 13.92 -7.86
C ASN A 232 -1.36 13.58 -6.74
N PRO A 233 -0.04 13.58 -7.01
CA PRO A 233 0.99 13.29 -6.01
C PRO A 233 1.13 14.40 -4.95
N ALA A 234 0.17 15.32 -4.83
CA ALA A 234 0.18 16.39 -3.82
C ALA A 234 0.13 15.88 -2.37
N ALA A 235 -0.28 14.64 -2.16
CA ALA A 235 0.21 13.88 -1.04
C ALA A 235 1.47 13.16 -1.52
N GLU A 236 2.65 13.65 -1.22
CA GLU A 236 3.92 12.94 -1.33
C GLU A 236 3.90 11.69 -0.44
N VAL A 237 3.11 10.72 -0.84
CA VAL A 237 3.02 9.42 -0.17
C VAL A 237 3.82 8.46 -1.02
N GLU A 238 5.13 8.61 -0.99
CA GLU A 238 6.00 7.54 -1.42
C GLU A 238 5.92 6.45 -0.37
N GLY A 239 5.30 5.34 -0.71
CA GLY A 239 5.28 4.12 0.12
C GLY A 239 6.63 3.40 0.17
N ILE A 240 7.72 4.09 -0.23
CA ILE A 240 9.10 3.61 -0.15
C ILE A 240 9.93 4.77 0.37
N TYR A 241 10.42 4.66 1.58
CA TYR A 241 11.52 5.47 2.08
C TYR A 241 12.79 4.93 1.43
N VAL A 242 13.39 5.69 0.54
CA VAL A 242 14.78 5.48 0.11
C VAL A 242 15.58 6.51 0.89
N GLU A 243 16.40 6.06 1.82
CA GLU A 243 17.50 6.88 2.33
C GLU A 243 18.45 7.16 1.17
N ASP A 244 18.76 8.46 0.93
CA ASP A 244 19.87 8.89 0.09
C ASP A 244 21.21 8.58 0.77
#